data_e200d3e91a16a81d6e1661f7521689b8
#
_entry.id   e200d3e91a16a81d6e1661f7521689b8
#
_cell.length_a   1.000
_cell.length_b   1.000
_cell.length_c   1.000
_cell.angle_alpha   90.00
_cell.angle_beta   90.00
_cell.angle_gamma   90.00
#
_symmetry.space_group_name_H-M   'P 1'
#
loop_
_entity.id
_entity.type
_entity.pdbx_description
1 polymer ?
#
loop_
_entity_poly.entity_id
_entity_poly.type
_entity_poly.pdbx_seq_one_letter_code
_entity_poly.pdbx_strand_id
1 'polypeptide(L)'
;FVKAGITTFDCADIYTGVEELIGKFRKKYQDEFQSGELAPIQIHTKYVPDYSSLATLKKEDTVKIIDRSLRRLNVEQLDLVQFAWWDYQFPRYLETAVHLSELQKSGKIRHLGVTNFDTVRIKEMLNAGVEITTNQVQYSLLDRRVENSMSDLAQEHNIPYLCYGSIAGGFLSDRYLETSDPTQPYENRSLTKYRLIIDEFGGYNLFQELLK
;
A
#
# COMPACT_ATOMS: atom_id res chain seq x y z
N PHE A 1 0.09 6.64 19.78
CA PHE A 1 0.93 6.88 18.59
C PHE A 1 1.01 8.36 18.26
N VAL A 2 -0.11 9.09 18.01
CA VAL A 2 -0.09 10.51 17.61
C VAL A 2 0.65 11.39 18.61
N LYS A 3 0.40 11.24 19.92
CA LYS A 3 1.15 11.95 20.99
C LYS A 3 2.64 11.61 21.03
N ALA A 4 3.05 10.50 20.43
CA ALA A 4 4.46 10.10 20.29
C ALA A 4 5.09 10.55 18.96
N GLY A 5 4.38 11.39 18.18
CA GLY A 5 4.87 11.91 16.91
C GLY A 5 4.65 11.01 15.68
N ILE A 6 3.94 9.86 15.84
CA ILE A 6 3.59 8.99 14.71
C ILE A 6 2.27 9.48 14.14
N THR A 7 2.32 10.16 12.99
CA THR A 7 1.17 10.87 12.39
C THR A 7 0.71 10.31 11.06
N THR A 8 1.43 9.34 10.46
CA THR A 8 1.06 8.71 9.20
C THR A 8 0.59 7.27 9.46
N PHE A 9 -0.58 6.91 8.94
CA PHE A 9 -1.19 5.59 9.12
C PHE A 9 -1.52 4.99 7.76
N ASP A 10 -0.99 3.80 7.49
CA ASP A 10 -1.31 3.01 6.30
C ASP A 10 -2.51 2.09 6.58
N CYS A 11 -3.49 2.11 5.70
CA CYS A 11 -4.66 1.23 5.75
C CYS A 11 -5.09 0.79 4.35
N ALA A 12 -6.27 0.21 4.21
CA ALA A 12 -6.89 -0.12 2.94
C ALA A 12 -8.41 -0.22 3.09
N ASP A 13 -9.13 0.04 2.00
CA ASP A 13 -10.59 -0.07 1.92
C ASP A 13 -11.11 -1.50 2.18
N ILE A 14 -10.26 -2.51 1.96
CA ILE A 14 -10.54 -3.93 2.20
C ILE A 14 -10.17 -4.41 3.61
N TYR A 15 -9.45 -3.60 4.41
CA TYR A 15 -9.13 -3.97 5.78
C TYR A 15 -10.36 -3.77 6.66
N THR A 16 -10.96 -4.87 7.11
CA THR A 16 -12.23 -4.88 7.83
C THR A 16 -12.20 -3.95 9.05
N GLY A 17 -13.01 -2.89 9.03
CA GLY A 17 -13.21 -1.97 10.13
C GLY A 17 -12.08 -0.97 10.40
N VAL A 18 -10.98 -1.00 9.65
CA VAL A 18 -9.81 -0.13 9.94
C VAL A 18 -10.11 1.32 9.57
N GLU A 19 -10.66 1.58 8.38
CA GLU A 19 -11.06 2.95 7.99
C GLU A 19 -12.09 3.54 8.96
N GLU A 20 -13.09 2.73 9.38
CA GLU A 20 -14.10 3.15 10.36
C GLU A 20 -13.50 3.44 11.74
N LEU A 21 -12.50 2.66 12.18
CA LEU A 21 -11.80 2.88 13.44
C LEU A 21 -11.03 4.21 13.41
N ILE A 22 -10.33 4.49 12.33
CA ILE A 22 -9.62 5.76 12.14
C ILE A 22 -10.60 6.93 12.08
N GLY A 23 -11.72 6.79 11.37
CA GLY A 23 -12.77 7.81 11.30
C GLY A 23 -13.38 8.12 12.66
N LYS A 24 -13.66 7.08 13.48
CA LYS A 24 -14.12 7.23 14.87
C LYS A 24 -13.08 7.95 15.73
N PHE A 25 -11.79 7.63 15.56
CA PHE A 25 -10.70 8.31 16.26
C PHE A 25 -10.66 9.79 15.90
N ARG A 26 -10.69 10.13 14.60
CA ARG A 26 -10.73 11.54 14.12
C ARG A 26 -11.89 12.32 14.73
N LYS A 27 -13.10 11.73 14.71
CA LYS A 27 -14.30 12.36 15.27
C LYS A 27 -14.20 12.54 16.79
N LYS A 28 -13.68 11.54 17.51
CA LYS A 28 -13.56 11.58 18.98
C LYS A 28 -12.60 12.66 19.45
N TYR A 29 -11.53 12.92 18.72
CA TYR A 29 -10.46 13.86 19.08
C TYR A 29 -10.44 15.09 18.16
N GLN A 30 -11.62 15.47 17.63
CA GLN A 30 -11.75 16.58 16.69
C GLN A 30 -11.28 17.91 17.29
N ASP A 31 -11.62 18.18 18.54
CA ASP A 31 -11.28 19.43 19.23
C ASP A 31 -9.76 19.52 19.48
N GLU A 32 -9.13 18.40 19.85
CA GLU A 32 -7.67 18.35 20.06
C GLU A 32 -6.90 18.51 18.73
N PHE A 33 -7.42 18.03 17.61
CA PHE A 33 -6.87 18.30 16.30
C PHE A 33 -7.03 19.77 15.89
N GLN A 34 -8.19 20.38 16.18
CA GLN A 34 -8.46 21.78 15.84
C GLN A 34 -7.68 22.76 16.73
N SER A 35 -7.50 22.47 18.00
CA SER A 35 -6.70 23.27 18.93
C SER A 35 -5.18 23.14 18.70
N GLY A 36 -4.73 22.12 17.96
CA GLY A 36 -3.32 21.80 17.77
C GLY A 36 -2.69 21.01 18.94
N GLU A 37 -3.49 20.55 19.91
CA GLU A 37 -3.01 19.65 20.97
C GLU A 37 -2.55 18.31 20.39
N LEU A 38 -3.25 17.80 19.37
CA LEU A 38 -2.82 16.66 18.55
C LEU A 38 -2.34 17.13 17.19
N ALA A 39 -1.19 16.62 16.75
CA ALA A 39 -0.68 16.86 15.42
C ALA A 39 -1.61 16.29 14.33
N PRO A 40 -1.80 16.96 13.20
CA PRO A 40 -2.59 16.45 12.08
C PRO A 40 -2.10 15.08 11.64
N ILE A 41 -3.04 14.18 11.34
CA ILE A 41 -2.70 12.84 10.85
C ILE A 41 -2.95 12.75 9.35
N GLN A 42 -2.11 11.95 8.69
CA GLN A 42 -2.22 11.57 7.27
C GLN A 42 -2.62 10.11 7.17
N ILE A 43 -3.60 9.82 6.32
CA ILE A 43 -4.10 8.47 6.11
C ILE A 43 -3.80 8.03 4.68
N HIS A 44 -2.97 7.02 4.56
CA HIS A 44 -2.65 6.36 3.31
C HIS A 44 -3.57 5.15 3.16
N THR A 45 -4.73 5.34 2.51
CA THR A 45 -5.63 4.21 2.23
C THR A 45 -5.32 3.60 0.86
N LYS A 46 -5.99 2.50 0.53
CA LYS A 46 -5.84 1.84 -0.76
C LYS A 46 -7.19 1.70 -1.45
N TYR A 47 -7.16 1.74 -2.76
CA TYR A 47 -8.25 1.32 -3.61
C TYR A 47 -7.91 -0.07 -4.16
N VAL A 48 -8.64 -1.09 -3.66
CA VAL A 48 -8.42 -2.50 -4.02
C VAL A 48 -9.74 -3.07 -4.52
N PRO A 49 -9.99 -3.11 -5.83
CA PRO A 49 -11.25 -3.63 -6.36
C PRO A 49 -11.38 -5.14 -6.11
N ASP A 50 -12.62 -5.62 -5.99
CA ASP A 50 -12.87 -7.05 -5.86
C ASP A 50 -12.39 -7.79 -7.11
N TYR A 51 -11.69 -8.91 -6.92
CA TYR A 51 -11.15 -9.72 -8.03
C TYR A 51 -12.22 -10.09 -9.06
N SER A 52 -13.40 -10.48 -8.60
CA SER A 52 -14.53 -10.86 -9.46
C SER A 52 -15.10 -9.73 -10.31
N SER A 53 -14.81 -8.47 -9.97
CA SER A 53 -15.30 -7.28 -10.68
C SER A 53 -14.33 -6.75 -11.73
N LEU A 54 -13.07 -7.22 -11.76
CA LEU A 54 -12.02 -6.64 -12.60
C LEU A 54 -12.40 -6.53 -14.08
N ALA A 55 -13.08 -7.52 -14.63
CA ALA A 55 -13.50 -7.55 -16.04
C ALA A 55 -14.61 -6.54 -16.38
N THR A 56 -15.42 -6.15 -15.41
CA THR A 56 -16.64 -5.35 -15.60
C THR A 56 -16.65 -4.02 -14.87
N LEU A 57 -15.56 -3.71 -14.14
CA LEU A 57 -15.43 -2.52 -13.33
C LEU A 57 -15.68 -1.25 -14.14
N LYS A 58 -16.54 -0.35 -13.63
CA LYS A 58 -16.91 0.90 -14.26
C LYS A 58 -16.50 2.09 -13.39
N LYS A 59 -16.56 3.28 -13.98
CA LYS A 59 -16.29 4.54 -13.27
C LYS A 59 -17.15 4.70 -12.02
N GLU A 60 -18.44 4.37 -12.13
CA GLU A 60 -19.40 4.49 -11.02
C GLU A 60 -19.01 3.59 -9.83
N ASP A 61 -18.41 2.42 -10.10
CA ASP A 61 -17.95 1.50 -9.05
C ASP A 61 -16.72 2.07 -8.35
N THR A 62 -15.79 2.66 -9.11
CA THR A 62 -14.63 3.39 -8.57
C THR A 62 -15.07 4.54 -7.67
N VAL A 63 -16.04 5.35 -8.13
CA VAL A 63 -16.62 6.46 -7.34
C VAL A 63 -17.23 5.95 -6.03
N LYS A 64 -18.03 4.88 -6.09
CA LYS A 64 -18.69 4.30 -4.89
C LYS A 64 -17.67 3.85 -3.84
N ILE A 65 -16.56 3.24 -4.25
CA ILE A 65 -15.51 2.77 -3.34
C ILE A 65 -14.81 3.97 -2.69
N ILE A 66 -14.43 4.98 -3.45
CA ILE A 66 -13.80 6.20 -2.92
C ILE A 66 -14.76 6.93 -1.98
N ASP A 67 -16.03 7.09 -2.34
CA ASP A 67 -17.03 7.73 -1.49
C ASP A 67 -17.28 6.92 -0.19
N ARG A 68 -17.15 5.60 -0.24
CA ARG A 68 -17.19 4.74 0.93
C ARG A 68 -16.01 5.04 1.87
N SER A 69 -14.79 5.13 1.34
CA SER A 69 -13.59 5.44 2.13
C SER A 69 -13.67 6.85 2.76
N LEU A 70 -14.14 7.86 2.02
CA LEU A 70 -14.39 9.21 2.55
C LEU A 70 -15.33 9.19 3.76
N ARG A 71 -16.46 8.48 3.65
CA ARG A 71 -17.42 8.34 4.75
C ARG A 71 -16.83 7.59 5.95
N ARG A 72 -16.12 6.47 5.72
CA ARG A 72 -15.53 5.64 6.79
C ARG A 72 -14.45 6.40 7.55
N LEU A 73 -13.61 7.14 6.85
CA LEU A 73 -12.54 7.95 7.43
C LEU A 73 -13.03 9.28 8.00
N ASN A 74 -14.30 9.66 7.75
CA ASN A 74 -14.91 10.93 8.17
C ASN A 74 -14.10 12.14 7.65
N VAL A 75 -13.86 12.18 6.35
CA VAL A 75 -13.13 13.25 5.64
C VAL A 75 -13.80 13.60 4.33
N GLU A 76 -13.58 14.81 3.84
CA GLU A 76 -14.04 15.28 2.54
C GLU A 76 -13.02 15.00 1.42
N GLN A 77 -11.74 14.85 1.78
CA GLN A 77 -10.64 14.52 0.88
C GLN A 77 -9.74 13.45 1.50
N LEU A 78 -9.41 12.40 0.73
CA LEU A 78 -8.43 11.38 1.11
C LEU A 78 -7.01 11.92 0.91
N ASP A 79 -6.11 11.72 1.88
CA ASP A 79 -4.74 12.23 1.80
C ASP A 79 -3.93 11.53 0.72
N LEU A 80 -3.91 10.20 0.72
CA LEU A 80 -3.29 9.36 -0.30
C LEU A 80 -4.15 8.13 -0.56
N VAL A 81 -4.45 7.86 -1.82
CA VAL A 81 -5.06 6.61 -2.27
C VAL A 81 -4.04 5.82 -3.06
N GLN A 82 -3.71 4.62 -2.60
CA GLN A 82 -2.78 3.72 -3.26
C GLN A 82 -3.57 2.70 -4.07
N PHE A 83 -3.53 2.83 -5.37
CA PHE A 83 -4.23 1.94 -6.28
C PHE A 83 -3.54 0.58 -6.36
N ALA A 84 -4.30 -0.51 -6.17
CA ALA A 84 -3.87 -1.89 -6.33
C ALA A 84 -4.64 -2.59 -7.43
N TRP A 85 -4.01 -3.53 -8.13
CA TRP A 85 -4.63 -4.37 -9.13
C TRP A 85 -4.19 -5.82 -8.97
N TRP A 86 -5.12 -6.76 -9.11
CA TRP A 86 -4.87 -8.17 -8.82
C TRP A 86 -4.27 -8.95 -9.99
N ASP A 87 -4.73 -8.67 -11.21
CA ASP A 87 -4.44 -9.52 -12.36
C ASP A 87 -4.44 -8.71 -13.66
N TYR A 88 -3.28 -8.60 -14.27
CA TYR A 88 -3.07 -7.84 -15.51
C TYR A 88 -3.65 -8.53 -16.77
N GLN A 89 -4.17 -9.74 -16.67
CA GLN A 89 -4.99 -10.34 -17.74
C GLN A 89 -6.31 -9.57 -17.94
N PHE A 90 -6.74 -8.81 -16.92
CA PHE A 90 -7.83 -7.85 -17.00
C PHE A 90 -7.25 -6.43 -17.20
N PRO A 91 -7.14 -5.91 -18.44
CA PRO A 91 -6.36 -4.68 -18.71
C PRO A 91 -7.07 -3.37 -18.30
N ARG A 92 -8.18 -3.45 -17.57
CA ARG A 92 -8.96 -2.27 -17.13
C ARG A 92 -8.27 -1.44 -16.03
N TYR A 93 -7.10 -1.85 -15.56
CA TYR A 93 -6.33 -1.06 -14.59
C TYR A 93 -6.00 0.34 -15.12
N LEU A 94 -5.70 0.50 -16.41
CA LEU A 94 -5.39 1.79 -17.02
C LEU A 94 -6.61 2.73 -16.99
N GLU A 95 -7.78 2.25 -17.43
CA GLU A 95 -9.04 2.99 -17.37
C GLU A 95 -9.38 3.35 -15.92
N THR A 96 -9.21 2.41 -15.00
CA THR A 96 -9.46 2.65 -13.56
C THR A 96 -8.51 3.71 -12.98
N ALA A 97 -7.23 3.69 -13.34
CA ALA A 97 -6.27 4.71 -12.93
C ALA A 97 -6.66 6.12 -13.44
N VAL A 98 -7.18 6.20 -14.66
CA VAL A 98 -7.72 7.47 -15.22
C VAL A 98 -8.93 7.93 -14.40
N HIS A 99 -9.86 7.06 -14.04
CA HIS A 99 -11.01 7.40 -13.19
C HIS A 99 -10.57 7.90 -11.81
N LEU A 100 -9.56 7.28 -11.20
CA LEU A 100 -8.98 7.75 -9.93
C LEU A 100 -8.30 9.13 -10.10
N SER A 101 -7.61 9.37 -11.21
CA SER A 101 -7.04 10.69 -11.53
C SER A 101 -8.11 11.78 -11.70
N GLU A 102 -9.27 11.45 -12.27
CA GLU A 102 -10.41 12.37 -12.34
C GLU A 102 -10.97 12.69 -10.94
N LEU A 103 -11.01 11.71 -10.03
CA LEU A 103 -11.41 11.93 -8.64
C LEU A 103 -10.38 12.76 -7.86
N GLN A 104 -9.10 12.65 -8.20
CA GLN A 104 -8.05 13.53 -7.70
C GLN A 104 -8.28 14.98 -8.18
N LYS A 105 -8.50 15.17 -9.48
CA LYS A 105 -8.79 16.51 -10.06
C LYS A 105 -10.07 17.15 -9.48
N SER A 106 -11.06 16.33 -9.11
CA SER A 106 -12.29 16.81 -8.45
C SER A 106 -12.13 17.10 -6.95
N GLY A 107 -10.96 16.87 -6.37
CA GLY A 107 -10.66 17.16 -4.96
C GLY A 107 -11.03 16.04 -3.97
N LYS A 108 -11.56 14.92 -4.42
CA LYS A 108 -11.85 13.77 -3.52
C LYS A 108 -10.59 13.04 -3.05
N ILE A 109 -9.53 13.07 -3.85
CA ILE A 109 -8.22 12.48 -3.57
C ILE A 109 -7.18 13.58 -3.67
N ARG A 110 -6.32 13.74 -2.66
CA ARG A 110 -5.22 14.71 -2.69
C ARG A 110 -4.04 14.16 -3.50
N HIS A 111 -3.60 12.95 -3.17
CA HIS A 111 -2.50 12.27 -3.83
C HIS A 111 -2.92 10.88 -4.29
N LEU A 112 -2.54 10.52 -5.51
CA LEU A 112 -2.75 9.19 -6.07
C LEU A 112 -1.39 8.48 -6.14
N GLY A 113 -1.27 7.38 -5.44
CA GLY A 113 -0.15 6.45 -5.52
C GLY A 113 -0.59 5.11 -6.09
N VAL A 114 0.35 4.20 -6.19
CA VAL A 114 0.10 2.82 -6.57
C VAL A 114 0.72 1.85 -5.55
N THR A 115 0.30 0.59 -5.55
CA THR A 115 0.93 -0.46 -4.75
C THR A 115 1.10 -1.73 -5.57
N ASN A 116 2.32 -2.28 -5.54
CA ASN A 116 2.73 -3.50 -6.25
C ASN A 116 2.58 -3.45 -7.78
N PHE A 117 2.56 -2.27 -8.38
CA PHE A 117 2.62 -2.14 -9.83
C PHE A 117 4.05 -2.28 -10.33
N ASP A 118 4.21 -2.93 -11.48
CA ASP A 118 5.48 -3.03 -12.16
C ASP A 118 5.81 -1.79 -13.02
N THR A 119 7.04 -1.73 -13.50
CA THR A 119 7.58 -0.62 -14.28
C THR A 119 6.78 -0.35 -15.56
N VAL A 120 6.32 -1.41 -16.25
CA VAL A 120 5.59 -1.29 -17.52
C VAL A 120 4.25 -0.60 -17.29
N ARG A 121 3.49 -1.07 -16.30
CA ARG A 121 2.15 -0.56 -15.98
C ARG A 121 2.19 0.86 -15.41
N ILE A 122 3.22 1.18 -14.63
CA ILE A 122 3.43 2.56 -14.18
C ILE A 122 3.69 3.48 -15.37
N LYS A 123 4.55 3.10 -16.32
CA LYS A 123 4.78 3.89 -17.54
C LYS A 123 3.51 4.08 -18.37
N GLU A 124 2.68 3.06 -18.51
CA GLU A 124 1.41 3.18 -19.22
C GLU A 124 0.47 4.21 -18.56
N MET A 125 0.37 4.19 -17.23
CA MET A 125 -0.43 5.17 -16.49
C MET A 125 0.11 6.59 -16.61
N LEU A 126 1.43 6.76 -16.50
CA LEU A 126 2.09 8.06 -16.67
C LEU A 126 1.87 8.61 -18.08
N ASN A 127 1.99 7.78 -19.11
CA ASN A 127 1.73 8.15 -20.52
C ASN A 127 0.27 8.50 -20.77
N ALA A 128 -0.66 7.93 -19.99
CA ALA A 128 -2.08 8.29 -20.02
C ALA A 128 -2.41 9.58 -19.22
N GLY A 129 -1.40 10.26 -18.68
CA GLY A 129 -1.54 11.50 -17.94
C GLY A 129 -2.01 11.33 -16.48
N VAL A 130 -1.86 10.13 -15.93
CA VAL A 130 -2.09 9.87 -14.49
C VAL A 130 -0.87 10.34 -13.71
N GLU A 131 -1.07 11.23 -12.75
CA GLU A 131 -0.02 11.67 -11.84
C GLU A 131 0.12 10.68 -10.70
N ILE A 132 1.27 10.00 -10.62
CA ILE A 132 1.57 9.00 -9.57
C ILE A 132 2.56 9.61 -8.59
N THR A 133 2.14 9.71 -7.33
CA THR A 133 2.93 10.35 -6.27
C THR A 133 3.86 9.36 -5.55
N THR A 134 3.45 8.10 -5.40
CA THR A 134 4.21 7.07 -4.66
C THR A 134 3.97 5.68 -5.25
N ASN A 135 4.89 4.75 -5.01
CA ASN A 135 4.65 3.32 -5.23
C ASN A 135 4.95 2.55 -3.93
N GLN A 136 3.93 1.89 -3.37
CA GLN A 136 4.12 1.02 -2.21
C GLN A 136 4.55 -0.38 -2.67
N VAL A 137 5.74 -0.82 -2.24
CA VAL A 137 6.38 -2.05 -2.72
C VAL A 137 7.00 -2.85 -1.60
N GLN A 138 7.08 -4.18 -1.78
CA GLN A 138 7.90 -4.99 -0.91
C GLN A 138 9.38 -4.72 -1.19
N TYR A 139 10.14 -4.39 -0.15
CA TYR A 139 11.58 -4.17 -0.25
C TYR A 139 12.28 -4.52 1.06
N SER A 140 13.27 -5.39 0.97
CA SER A 140 14.06 -5.85 2.11
C SER A 140 15.42 -6.38 1.63
N LEU A 141 16.27 -6.82 2.54
CA LEU A 141 17.50 -7.54 2.20
C LEU A 141 17.25 -8.84 1.42
N LEU A 142 16.07 -9.45 1.60
CA LEU A 142 15.66 -10.67 0.90
C LEU A 142 14.99 -10.42 -0.46
N ASP A 143 14.37 -9.26 -0.63
CA ASP A 143 13.64 -8.89 -1.86
C ASP A 143 14.11 -7.53 -2.37
N ARG A 144 15.00 -7.57 -3.34
CA ARG A 144 15.62 -6.38 -3.94
C ARG A 144 15.16 -6.12 -5.38
N ARG A 145 14.04 -6.72 -5.80
CA ARG A 145 13.52 -6.60 -7.19
C ARG A 145 13.28 -5.15 -7.62
N VAL A 146 12.97 -4.25 -6.68
CA VAL A 146 12.78 -2.81 -6.96
C VAL A 146 14.06 -2.08 -7.35
N GLU A 147 15.24 -2.63 -7.10
CA GLU A 147 16.52 -2.02 -7.47
C GLU A 147 16.85 -2.16 -8.97
N ASN A 148 16.07 -2.92 -9.70
CA ASN A 148 16.20 -3.06 -11.16
C ASN A 148 15.59 -1.82 -11.87
N SER A 149 14.97 -2.00 -13.01
CA SER A 149 14.37 -0.94 -13.83
C SER A 149 13.36 -0.04 -13.11
N MET A 150 12.83 -0.47 -11.96
CA MET A 150 11.89 0.34 -11.18
C MET A 150 12.60 1.50 -10.46
N SER A 151 13.85 1.33 -10.01
CA SER A 151 14.60 2.43 -9.39
C SER A 151 14.88 3.56 -10.36
N ASP A 152 15.20 3.22 -11.62
CA ASP A 152 15.43 4.21 -12.68
C ASP A 152 14.15 4.99 -12.97
N LEU A 153 13.01 4.30 -13.11
CA LEU A 153 11.71 4.93 -13.29
C LEU A 153 11.32 5.84 -12.13
N ALA A 154 11.54 5.37 -10.90
CA ALA A 154 11.23 6.12 -9.71
C ALA A 154 12.04 7.42 -9.62
N GLN A 155 13.33 7.37 -9.99
CA GLN A 155 14.21 8.53 -10.04
C GLN A 155 13.81 9.49 -11.16
N GLU A 156 13.54 8.98 -12.37
CA GLU A 156 13.13 9.77 -13.55
C GLU A 156 11.85 10.57 -13.28
N HIS A 157 10.87 9.96 -12.63
CA HIS A 157 9.56 10.56 -12.40
C HIS A 157 9.35 11.06 -10.97
N ASN A 158 10.38 11.05 -10.11
CA ASN A 158 10.31 11.45 -8.70
C ASN A 158 9.19 10.72 -7.93
N ILE A 159 9.10 9.39 -8.08
CA ILE A 159 8.13 8.53 -7.43
C ILE A 159 8.79 7.77 -6.27
N PRO A 160 8.75 8.28 -5.02
CA PRO A 160 9.33 7.58 -3.87
C PRO A 160 8.61 6.27 -3.57
N TYR A 161 9.36 5.32 -2.98
CA TYR A 161 8.79 4.07 -2.48
C TYR A 161 8.24 4.21 -1.07
N LEU A 162 7.10 3.57 -0.84
CA LEU A 162 6.61 3.26 0.50
C LEU A 162 6.90 1.78 0.75
N CYS A 163 8.02 1.50 1.41
CA CYS A 163 8.51 0.13 1.56
C CYS A 163 7.75 -0.63 2.64
N TYR A 164 7.21 -1.81 2.30
CA TYR A 164 6.67 -2.73 3.28
C TYR A 164 7.49 -4.03 3.32
N GLY A 165 7.32 -4.79 4.40
CA GLY A 165 8.02 -6.06 4.57
C GLY A 165 9.53 -5.94 4.74
N SER A 166 10.03 -4.77 5.16
CA SER A 166 11.46 -4.47 5.29
C SER A 166 12.20 -5.40 6.27
N ILE A 167 11.48 -5.97 7.24
CA ILE A 167 11.99 -7.00 8.15
C ILE A 167 11.42 -8.40 7.84
N ALA A 168 10.88 -8.62 6.63
CA ALA A 168 10.32 -9.89 6.18
C ALA A 168 9.32 -10.50 7.19
N GLY A 169 8.37 -9.67 7.71
CA GLY A 169 7.37 -10.11 8.69
C GLY A 169 7.95 -10.52 10.05
N GLY A 170 9.19 -10.15 10.34
CA GLY A 170 9.92 -10.50 11.55
C GLY A 170 10.94 -11.63 11.37
N PHE A 171 11.03 -12.23 10.17
CA PHE A 171 12.07 -13.22 9.89
C PHE A 171 13.49 -12.61 10.00
N LEU A 172 13.69 -11.38 9.54
CA LEU A 172 14.94 -10.64 9.71
C LEU A 172 15.06 -10.12 11.16
N SER A 173 15.27 -11.02 12.10
CA SER A 173 15.46 -10.72 13.52
C SER A 173 16.21 -11.86 14.23
N ASP A 174 16.80 -11.55 15.38
CA ASP A 174 17.51 -12.50 16.24
C ASP A 174 16.65 -13.70 16.65
N ARG A 175 15.31 -13.55 16.63
CA ARG A 175 14.37 -14.65 16.93
C ARG A 175 14.60 -15.88 16.04
N TYR A 176 15.05 -15.67 14.82
CA TYR A 176 15.25 -16.74 13.84
C TYR A 176 16.72 -17.13 13.64
N LEU A 177 17.65 -16.41 14.27
CA LEU A 177 19.08 -16.73 14.19
C LEU A 177 19.35 -18.11 14.83
N GLU A 178 20.09 -18.95 14.09
CA GLU A 178 20.46 -20.31 14.52
C GLU A 178 19.27 -21.24 14.84
N THR A 179 18.10 -20.95 14.27
CA THR A 179 16.90 -21.80 14.43
C THR A 179 16.72 -22.76 13.24
N SER A 180 16.03 -23.85 13.47
CA SER A 180 15.54 -24.71 12.37
C SER A 180 14.48 -24.00 11.55
N ASP A 181 14.34 -24.43 10.27
CA ASP A 181 13.30 -23.92 9.38
C ASP A 181 11.90 -24.11 9.99
N PRO A 182 11.15 -23.03 10.21
CA PRO A 182 9.84 -23.15 10.85
C PRO A 182 8.84 -23.83 9.92
N THR A 183 8.07 -24.75 10.49
CA THR A 183 7.03 -25.51 9.77
C THR A 183 5.68 -24.79 9.83
N GLN A 184 4.84 -25.03 8.82
CA GLN A 184 3.44 -24.60 8.85
C GLN A 184 2.60 -25.41 9.87
N PRO A 185 1.51 -24.84 10.40
CA PRO A 185 1.00 -23.48 10.13
C PRO A 185 1.78 -22.40 10.87
N TYR A 186 1.98 -21.25 10.20
CA TYR A 186 2.57 -20.08 10.83
C TYR A 186 1.53 -19.30 11.65
N GLU A 187 2.00 -18.46 12.59
CA GLU A 187 1.17 -17.63 13.48
C GLU A 187 0.18 -16.73 12.71
N ASN A 188 0.54 -16.33 11.50
CA ASN A 188 -0.31 -15.51 10.63
C ASN A 188 0.02 -15.72 9.14
N ARG A 189 -0.92 -15.31 8.27
CA ARG A 189 -0.79 -15.46 6.80
C ARG A 189 0.38 -14.68 6.20
N SER A 190 0.80 -13.58 6.79
CA SER A 190 1.91 -12.78 6.27
C SER A 190 3.22 -13.55 6.33
N LEU A 191 3.43 -14.39 7.34
CA LEU A 191 4.63 -15.23 7.45
C LEU A 191 4.72 -16.23 6.30
N THR A 192 3.60 -16.77 5.83
CA THR A 192 3.59 -17.63 4.63
C THR A 192 4.20 -16.91 3.42
N LYS A 193 3.77 -15.66 3.17
CA LYS A 193 4.30 -14.85 2.07
C LYS A 193 5.81 -14.62 2.21
N TYR A 194 6.27 -14.21 3.38
CA TYR A 194 7.69 -13.92 3.58
C TYR A 194 8.55 -15.19 3.60
N ARG A 195 7.98 -16.34 3.99
CA ARG A 195 8.69 -17.61 3.88
C ARG A 195 8.94 -18.00 2.42
N LEU A 196 7.98 -17.72 1.50
CA LEU A 196 8.18 -17.87 0.05
C LEU A 196 9.31 -16.97 -0.47
N ILE A 197 9.43 -15.74 0.06
CA ILE A 197 10.54 -14.84 -0.30
C ILE A 197 11.90 -15.41 0.14
N ILE A 198 11.95 -16.08 1.31
CA ILE A 198 13.16 -16.79 1.75
C ILE A 198 13.52 -17.93 0.78
N ASP A 199 12.51 -18.66 0.26
CA ASP A 199 12.74 -19.70 -0.75
C ASP A 199 13.30 -19.11 -2.06
N GLU A 200 12.72 -18.02 -2.55
CA GLU A 200 13.19 -17.29 -3.72
C GLU A 200 14.60 -16.70 -3.53
N PHE A 201 14.95 -16.26 -2.31
CA PHE A 201 16.29 -15.78 -1.96
C PHE A 201 17.36 -16.88 -2.05
N GLY A 202 17.00 -18.14 -1.90
CA GLY A 202 17.91 -19.28 -1.95
C GLY A 202 17.73 -20.30 -0.83
N GLY A 203 16.61 -20.19 -0.10
CA GLY A 203 16.20 -21.10 0.94
C GLY A 203 16.69 -20.73 2.35
N TYR A 204 16.21 -21.51 3.32
CA TYR A 204 16.41 -21.18 4.73
C TYR A 204 17.87 -21.23 5.18
N ASN A 205 18.71 -22.10 4.59
CA ASN A 205 20.12 -22.19 4.94
C ASN A 205 20.86 -20.90 4.56
N LEU A 206 20.64 -20.38 3.34
CA LEU A 206 21.24 -19.12 2.90
C LEU A 206 20.70 -17.92 3.72
N PHE A 207 19.42 -17.97 4.07
CA PHE A 207 18.83 -16.99 4.97
C PHE A 207 19.51 -16.98 6.36
N GLN A 208 19.88 -18.16 6.91
CA GLN A 208 20.63 -18.24 8.17
C GLN A 208 22.02 -17.61 8.05
N GLU A 209 22.69 -17.73 6.90
CA GLU A 209 23.98 -17.05 6.68
C GLU A 209 23.82 -15.52 6.59
N LEU A 210 22.69 -15.03 6.04
CA LEU A 210 22.39 -13.59 6.04
C LEU A 210 22.14 -13.04 7.44
N LEU A 211 21.59 -13.84 8.37
CA LEU A 211 21.30 -13.39 9.74
C LEU A 211 22.54 -13.27 10.63
N LYS A 212 23.64 -13.95 10.30
CA LYS A 212 24.95 -13.88 11.00
C LYS A 212 25.66 -12.57 10.69
#